data_5e98bc0680c77d969e3aadb03af82ef7
#
_entry.id   5e98bc0680c77d969e3aadb03af82ef7
#
_cell.length_a   1.000
_cell.length_b   1.000
_cell.length_c   1.000
_cell.angle_alpha   90.00
_cell.angle_beta   90.00
_cell.angle_gamma   90.00
#
_symmetry.space_group_name_H-M   'P 1'
#
loop_
_entity.id
_entity.type
_entity.pdbx_description
1 polymer ?
#
loop_
_entity_poly.entity_id
_entity_poly.type
_entity_poly.pdbx_seq_one_letter_code
_entity_poly.pdbx_strand_id
1 'polypeptide(L)'
;MLLVVSLPFLRARNNLSGRQLLVFSVFPVTQILCSAAIQALIFYPPRYEYTSVLLVVTALFLVSDSLLFRTMVRTEQRVQLEVENELLESQLDAQLAHYGDLTAQYEQIRAMRHDISHHLNTINALLQAGNLQAASEYSEQLLPAQTYSSRLGSCRNPVVDAFLYTRTQEAGLRGVPVRADVSLPVELPVSNTDLIVAFGNLLDNALEACSGIPDAAITLRAYMDKGYLVIQESNPVCARQPQGKKPRRIPELERGVGFRVLSSLAAKYDGSFRHTCENDTYTVTLSLRAG
;
A
#
# COMPACT_ATOMS: atom_id res chain seq x y z
N MET A 1 58.93 9.58 -10.32
CA MET A 1 58.45 10.33 -9.14
C MET A 1 57.00 10.78 -9.28
N LEU A 2 56.52 11.32 -10.40
CA LEU A 2 55.10 11.67 -10.67
C LEU A 2 54.14 10.50 -10.57
N LEU A 3 54.55 9.27 -10.89
CA LEU A 3 53.71 8.05 -10.87
C LEU A 3 53.27 7.58 -9.48
N VAL A 4 54.11 7.80 -8.44
CA VAL A 4 53.85 7.36 -7.06
C VAL A 4 52.80 8.25 -6.38
N VAL A 5 52.76 9.54 -6.74
CA VAL A 5 51.77 10.50 -6.21
C VAL A 5 50.45 10.39 -6.96
N SER A 6 50.44 9.98 -8.24
CA SER A 6 49.24 9.91 -9.08
C SER A 6 48.40 8.65 -8.82
N LEU A 7 48.95 7.56 -8.35
CA LEU A 7 48.23 6.29 -8.13
C LEU A 7 47.14 6.37 -7.05
N PRO A 8 47.36 6.93 -5.86
CA PRO A 8 46.29 7.13 -4.89
C PRO A 8 45.23 8.18 -5.36
N PHE A 9 45.70 9.19 -6.12
CA PHE A 9 44.84 10.24 -6.66
C PHE A 9 43.88 9.71 -7.75
N LEU A 10 44.35 8.81 -8.63
CA LEU A 10 43.56 8.16 -9.66
C LEU A 10 42.51 7.19 -9.07
N ARG A 11 42.84 6.54 -7.96
CA ARG A 11 41.97 5.61 -7.27
C ARG A 11 40.84 6.32 -6.49
N ALA A 12 41.13 7.52 -5.97
CA ALA A 12 40.16 8.32 -5.23
C ALA A 12 39.30 9.22 -6.12
N ARG A 13 39.67 9.42 -7.41
CA ARG A 13 38.96 10.29 -8.36
C ARG A 13 37.47 9.97 -8.52
N ASN A 14 37.08 8.73 -8.33
CA ASN A 14 35.68 8.32 -8.49
C ASN A 14 34.78 8.70 -7.30
N ASN A 15 35.37 9.04 -6.14
CA ASN A 15 34.64 9.29 -4.90
C ASN A 15 34.72 10.76 -4.42
N LEU A 16 35.52 11.61 -5.07
CA LEU A 16 35.69 12.99 -4.65
C LEU A 16 34.93 13.96 -5.56
N SER A 17 34.26 14.96 -4.97
CA SER A 17 33.64 16.03 -5.75
C SER A 17 34.71 16.88 -6.44
N GLY A 18 34.38 17.49 -7.62
CA GLY A 18 35.32 18.34 -8.37
C GLY A 18 35.87 19.53 -7.55
N ARG A 19 35.11 20.03 -6.58
CA ARG A 19 35.50 21.10 -5.67
C ARG A 19 36.54 20.62 -4.67
N GLN A 20 36.44 19.42 -4.14
CA GLN A 20 37.42 18.83 -3.24
C GLN A 20 38.74 18.54 -3.96
N LEU A 21 38.68 18.04 -5.20
CA LEU A 21 39.84 17.83 -6.05
C LEU A 21 40.61 19.14 -6.30
N LEU A 22 39.90 20.25 -6.49
CA LEU A 22 40.48 21.55 -6.73
C LEU A 22 41.21 22.10 -5.50
N VAL A 23 40.56 22.02 -4.32
CA VAL A 23 41.20 22.43 -3.03
C VAL A 23 42.41 21.55 -2.74
N PHE A 24 42.36 20.27 -3.06
CA PHE A 24 43.46 19.34 -2.83
C PHE A 24 44.66 19.60 -3.76
N SER A 25 44.43 20.03 -4.99
CA SER A 25 45.49 20.30 -5.95
C SER A 25 46.31 21.56 -5.61
N VAL A 26 45.75 22.51 -4.83
CA VAL A 26 46.43 23.73 -4.43
C VAL A 26 47.69 23.40 -3.63
N PHE A 27 47.65 22.41 -2.72
CA PHE A 27 48.75 22.11 -1.82
C PHE A 27 49.98 21.51 -2.55
N PRO A 28 49.87 20.47 -3.38
CA PRO A 28 50.97 20.01 -4.21
C PRO A 28 51.52 21.03 -5.20
N VAL A 29 50.62 21.85 -5.78
CA VAL A 29 51.04 22.91 -6.72
C VAL A 29 51.90 23.95 -6.03
N THR A 30 51.53 24.43 -4.84
CA THR A 30 52.32 25.36 -4.07
C THR A 30 53.67 24.82 -3.67
N GLN A 31 53.73 23.51 -3.30
CA GLN A 31 54.99 22.82 -2.98
C GLN A 31 55.92 22.69 -4.18
N ILE A 32 55.34 22.38 -5.37
CA ILE A 32 56.12 22.32 -6.63
C ILE A 32 56.71 23.69 -6.96
N LEU A 33 55.89 24.74 -6.82
CA LEU A 33 56.36 26.15 -7.08
C LEU A 33 57.47 26.56 -6.09
N CYS A 34 57.28 26.26 -4.79
CA CYS A 34 58.34 26.53 -3.78
C CYS A 34 59.61 25.76 -4.06
N SER A 35 59.51 24.46 -4.39
CA SER A 35 60.63 23.63 -4.75
C SER A 35 61.39 24.14 -5.98
N ALA A 36 60.63 24.56 -7.02
CA ALA A 36 61.22 25.15 -8.23
C ALA A 36 61.95 26.49 -7.94
N ALA A 37 61.38 27.34 -7.08
CA ALA A 37 61.99 28.61 -6.67
C ALA A 37 63.30 28.37 -5.88
N ILE A 38 63.26 27.45 -4.95
CA ILE A 38 64.49 27.06 -4.17
C ILE A 38 65.55 26.50 -5.12
N GLN A 39 65.13 25.66 -6.07
CA GLN A 39 66.04 25.08 -7.06
C GLN A 39 66.69 26.15 -7.93
N ALA A 40 65.94 27.15 -8.39
CA ALA A 40 66.47 28.27 -9.15
C ALA A 40 67.49 29.09 -8.34
N LEU A 41 67.27 29.31 -7.05
CA LEU A 41 68.18 29.98 -6.14
C LEU A 41 69.47 29.24 -5.90
N ILE A 42 69.46 27.91 -5.89
CA ILE A 42 70.63 27.05 -5.68
C ILE A 42 71.49 26.95 -6.94
N PHE A 43 70.88 26.95 -8.12
CA PHE A 43 71.58 26.74 -9.39
C PHE A 43 72.08 28.04 -10.04
N TYR A 44 71.69 29.23 -9.51
CA TYR A 44 72.17 30.54 -10.04
C TYR A 44 72.66 31.45 -8.94
N PRO A 45 73.96 31.53 -8.61
CA PRO A 45 75.08 30.65 -9.05
C PRO A 45 75.10 29.26 -8.46
N PRO A 46 75.70 28.25 -9.12
CA PRO A 46 75.59 26.84 -8.73
C PRO A 46 76.22 26.62 -7.32
N ARG A 47 75.37 26.27 -6.36
CA ARG A 47 75.74 25.92 -4.97
C ARG A 47 75.32 24.48 -4.70
N TYR A 48 76.13 23.54 -5.17
CA TYR A 48 75.84 22.12 -5.07
C TYR A 48 75.73 21.57 -3.63
N GLU A 49 76.24 22.32 -2.65
CA GLU A 49 76.20 21.98 -1.22
C GLU A 49 74.76 21.83 -0.69
N TYR A 50 73.78 22.52 -1.32
CA TYR A 50 72.40 22.50 -0.86
C TYR A 50 71.50 21.48 -1.57
N THR A 51 72.03 20.71 -2.51
CA THR A 51 71.20 19.72 -3.26
C THR A 51 70.67 18.62 -2.37
N SER A 52 71.42 18.16 -1.36
CA SER A 52 70.99 17.18 -0.37
C SER A 52 69.78 17.67 0.48
N VAL A 53 69.87 18.95 0.87
CA VAL A 53 68.79 19.58 1.65
C VAL A 53 67.49 19.67 0.82
N LEU A 54 67.60 20.02 -0.45
CA LEU A 54 66.47 20.09 -1.38
C LEU A 54 65.80 18.69 -1.53
N LEU A 55 66.60 17.62 -1.65
CA LEU A 55 66.06 16.26 -1.76
C LEU A 55 65.31 15.85 -0.47
N VAL A 56 65.84 16.18 0.71
CA VAL A 56 65.16 15.86 1.98
C VAL A 56 63.84 16.65 2.10
N VAL A 57 63.82 17.92 1.76
CA VAL A 57 62.64 18.78 1.82
C VAL A 57 61.53 18.25 0.86
N THR A 58 61.90 17.88 -0.38
CA THR A 58 60.94 17.30 -1.33
C THR A 58 60.40 15.95 -0.87
N ALA A 59 61.21 15.11 -0.24
CA ALA A 59 60.75 13.84 0.33
C ALA A 59 59.77 14.08 1.50
N LEU A 60 60.03 15.04 2.36
CA LEU A 60 59.12 15.42 3.46
C LEU A 60 57.80 15.94 2.95
N PHE A 61 57.77 16.74 1.89
CA PHE A 61 56.53 17.21 1.26
C PHE A 61 55.68 16.03 0.73
N LEU A 62 56.30 15.06 0.07
CA LEU A 62 55.58 13.89 -0.43
C LEU A 62 54.97 13.05 0.70
N VAL A 63 55.69 12.88 1.81
CA VAL A 63 55.15 12.19 2.98
C VAL A 63 53.98 12.96 3.59
N SER A 64 54.12 14.29 3.74
CA SER A 64 53.07 15.14 4.26
C SER A 64 51.81 15.08 3.41
N ASP A 65 51.93 15.15 2.09
CA ASP A 65 50.79 15.05 1.15
C ASP A 65 50.08 13.73 1.25
N SER A 66 50.87 12.64 1.34
CA SER A 66 50.31 11.28 1.50
C SER A 66 49.53 11.14 2.80
N LEU A 67 50.01 11.70 3.91
CA LEU A 67 49.35 11.69 5.20
C LEU A 67 48.06 12.53 5.18
N LEU A 68 48.11 13.75 4.66
CA LEU A 68 46.95 14.62 4.53
C LEU A 68 45.87 13.98 3.67
N PHE A 69 46.24 13.40 2.54
CA PHE A 69 45.29 12.68 1.68
C PHE A 69 44.61 11.52 2.40
N ARG A 70 45.41 10.69 3.11
CA ARG A 70 44.83 9.56 3.88
C ARG A 70 43.87 10.05 4.97
N THR A 71 44.22 11.09 5.71
CA THR A 71 43.32 11.62 6.78
C THR A 71 42.05 12.15 6.22
N MET A 72 42.09 12.88 5.11
CA MET A 72 40.90 13.42 4.44
C MET A 72 39.95 12.32 3.96
N VAL A 73 40.46 11.31 3.23
CA VAL A 73 39.63 10.20 2.75
C VAL A 73 38.99 9.44 3.92
N ARG A 74 39.73 9.23 5.02
CA ARG A 74 39.18 8.59 6.22
C ARG A 74 38.10 9.41 6.90
N THR A 75 38.28 10.73 6.98
CA THR A 75 37.30 11.64 7.59
C THR A 75 36.01 11.64 6.78
N GLU A 76 36.11 11.69 5.45
CA GLU A 76 34.94 11.67 4.57
C GLU A 76 34.15 10.35 4.69
N GLN A 77 34.85 9.22 4.72
CA GLN A 77 34.21 7.92 4.94
C GLN A 77 33.51 7.83 6.30
N ARG A 78 34.11 8.40 7.36
CA ARG A 78 33.47 8.45 8.69
C ARG A 78 32.19 9.27 8.68
N VAL A 79 32.22 10.46 8.08
CA VAL A 79 31.03 11.33 7.99
C VAL A 79 29.91 10.63 7.18
N GLN A 80 30.25 9.95 6.09
CA GLN A 80 29.26 9.20 5.33
C GLN A 80 28.63 8.07 6.13
N LEU A 81 29.45 7.30 6.88
CA LEU A 81 28.96 6.22 7.74
C LEU A 81 28.12 6.75 8.91
N GLU A 82 28.46 7.91 9.48
CA GLU A 82 27.65 8.55 10.53
C GLU A 82 26.28 8.96 9.99
N VAL A 83 26.20 9.59 8.82
CA VAL A 83 24.93 9.96 8.18
C VAL A 83 24.10 8.73 7.82
N GLU A 84 24.72 7.66 7.31
CA GLU A 84 24.04 6.41 7.01
C GLU A 84 23.48 5.75 8.29
N ASN A 85 24.26 5.74 9.38
CA ASN A 85 23.80 5.21 10.67
C ASN A 85 22.63 6.03 11.25
N GLU A 86 22.71 7.35 11.22
CA GLU A 86 21.61 8.20 11.67
C GLU A 86 20.32 7.96 10.86
N LEU A 87 20.46 7.78 9.54
CA LEU A 87 19.32 7.45 8.68
C LEU A 87 18.72 6.09 9.02
N LEU A 88 19.56 5.07 9.24
CA LEU A 88 19.12 3.72 9.61
C LEU A 88 18.44 3.71 10.98
N GLU A 89 18.99 4.42 11.97
CA GLU A 89 18.36 4.58 13.29
C GLU A 89 16.98 5.25 13.17
N SER A 90 16.88 6.34 12.41
CA SER A 90 15.60 7.02 12.15
C SER A 90 14.58 6.11 11.47
N GLN A 91 15.01 5.29 10.50
CA GLN A 91 14.12 4.31 9.85
C GLN A 91 13.68 3.21 10.80
N LEU A 92 14.57 2.75 11.68
CA LEU A 92 14.26 1.73 12.69
C LEU A 92 13.22 2.26 13.69
N ASP A 93 13.41 3.47 14.19
CA ASP A 93 12.47 4.11 15.11
C ASP A 93 11.09 4.30 14.47
N ALA A 94 11.03 4.74 13.21
CA ALA A 94 9.78 4.85 12.47
C ALA A 94 9.08 3.49 12.29
N GLN A 95 9.84 2.42 12.02
CA GLN A 95 9.29 1.07 11.94
C GLN A 95 8.77 0.58 13.29
N LEU A 96 9.51 0.79 14.37
CA LEU A 96 9.08 0.40 15.73
C LEU A 96 7.79 1.13 16.14
N ALA A 97 7.68 2.43 15.86
CA ALA A 97 6.45 3.19 16.08
C ALA A 97 5.28 2.60 15.29
N HIS A 98 5.49 2.30 14.00
CA HIS A 98 4.45 1.68 13.15
C HIS A 98 4.02 0.31 13.66
N TYR A 99 4.95 -0.54 14.12
CA TYR A 99 4.61 -1.82 14.75
C TYR A 99 3.83 -1.65 16.05
N GLY A 100 4.15 -0.62 16.85
CA GLY A 100 3.39 -0.26 18.03
C GLY A 100 1.94 0.06 17.72
N ASP A 101 1.70 0.90 16.71
CA ASP A 101 0.36 1.26 16.24
C ASP A 101 -0.43 0.05 15.71
N LEU A 102 0.22 -0.79 14.91
CA LEU A 102 -0.41 -2.03 14.40
C LEU A 102 -0.81 -2.98 15.55
N THR A 103 0.05 -3.11 16.56
CA THR A 103 -0.24 -3.95 17.73
C THR A 103 -1.44 -3.40 18.51
N ALA A 104 -1.49 -2.09 18.72
CA ALA A 104 -2.62 -1.44 19.39
C ALA A 104 -3.94 -1.63 18.62
N GLN A 105 -3.92 -1.47 17.29
CA GLN A 105 -5.08 -1.72 16.43
C GLN A 105 -5.51 -3.20 16.49
N TYR A 106 -4.57 -4.14 16.49
CA TYR A 106 -4.87 -5.57 16.60
C TYR A 106 -5.54 -5.93 17.91
N GLU A 107 -5.05 -5.38 19.04
CA GLU A 107 -5.66 -5.58 20.36
C GLU A 107 -7.07 -4.99 20.41
N GLN A 108 -7.30 -3.83 19.81
CA GLN A 108 -8.62 -3.21 19.73
C GLN A 108 -9.61 -4.08 18.91
N ILE A 109 -9.17 -4.61 17.76
CA ILE A 109 -9.98 -5.53 16.95
C ILE A 109 -10.27 -6.82 17.72
N ARG A 110 -9.30 -7.33 18.46
CA ARG A 110 -9.49 -8.53 19.29
C ARG A 110 -10.51 -8.31 20.39
N ALA A 111 -10.45 -7.18 21.10
CA ALA A 111 -11.44 -6.80 22.10
C ALA A 111 -12.83 -6.67 21.49
N MET A 112 -12.96 -5.94 20.36
CA MET A 112 -14.23 -5.79 19.66
C MET A 112 -14.82 -7.16 19.24
N ARG A 113 -13.99 -8.04 18.69
CA ARG A 113 -14.43 -9.40 18.31
C ARG A 113 -14.92 -10.21 19.50
N HIS A 114 -14.24 -10.09 20.65
CA HIS A 114 -14.65 -10.72 21.91
C HIS A 114 -16.04 -10.23 22.34
N ASP A 115 -16.25 -8.90 22.33
CA ASP A 115 -17.52 -8.30 22.75
C ASP A 115 -18.67 -8.67 21.83
N ILE A 116 -18.44 -8.63 20.52
CA ILE A 116 -19.43 -9.12 19.52
C ILE A 116 -19.78 -10.58 19.77
N SER A 117 -18.78 -11.45 20.03
CA SER A 117 -19.02 -12.86 20.31
C SER A 117 -19.85 -13.04 21.58
N HIS A 118 -19.63 -12.25 22.61
CA HIS A 118 -20.41 -12.27 23.85
C HIS A 118 -21.87 -11.87 23.61
N HIS A 119 -22.11 -10.80 22.84
CA HIS A 119 -23.46 -10.37 22.47
C HIS A 119 -24.21 -11.43 21.65
N LEU A 120 -23.54 -12.02 20.65
CA LEU A 120 -24.13 -13.08 19.82
C LEU A 120 -24.47 -14.34 20.64
N ASN A 121 -23.60 -14.72 21.58
CA ASN A 121 -23.87 -15.85 22.47
C ASN A 121 -25.07 -15.58 23.38
N THR A 122 -25.22 -14.36 23.88
CA THR A 122 -26.39 -13.97 24.69
C THR A 122 -27.68 -14.05 23.89
N ILE A 123 -27.69 -13.50 22.66
CA ILE A 123 -28.84 -13.59 21.77
C ILE A 123 -29.19 -15.07 21.48
N ASN A 124 -28.19 -15.89 21.17
CA ASN A 124 -28.41 -17.30 20.89
C ASN A 124 -28.95 -18.07 22.09
N ALA A 125 -28.47 -17.80 23.30
CA ALA A 125 -29.00 -18.38 24.54
C ALA A 125 -30.48 -18.03 24.77
N LEU A 126 -30.87 -16.75 24.52
CA LEU A 126 -32.26 -16.31 24.63
C LEU A 126 -33.17 -17.01 23.59
N LEU A 127 -32.68 -17.16 22.36
CA LEU A 127 -33.38 -17.87 21.31
C LEU A 127 -33.58 -19.36 21.63
N GLN A 128 -32.56 -20.05 22.17
CA GLN A 128 -32.64 -21.44 22.61
C GLN A 128 -33.57 -21.61 23.77
N ALA A 129 -33.68 -20.63 24.66
CA ALA A 129 -34.66 -20.64 25.75
C ALA A 129 -36.10 -20.33 25.29
N GLY A 130 -36.35 -20.11 23.98
CA GLY A 130 -37.65 -19.78 23.42
C GLY A 130 -38.12 -18.34 23.71
N ASN A 131 -37.27 -17.53 24.29
CA ASN A 131 -37.61 -16.12 24.66
C ASN A 131 -37.29 -15.15 23.52
N LEU A 132 -38.10 -15.22 22.47
CA LEU A 132 -37.94 -14.38 21.26
C LEU A 132 -38.03 -12.89 21.56
N GLN A 133 -38.89 -12.50 22.52
CA GLN A 133 -39.09 -11.10 22.86
C GLN A 133 -37.85 -10.52 23.52
N ALA A 134 -37.28 -11.18 24.52
CA ALA A 134 -36.04 -10.72 25.17
C ALA A 134 -34.86 -10.71 24.21
N ALA A 135 -34.78 -11.65 23.26
CA ALA A 135 -33.74 -11.66 22.22
C ALA A 135 -33.88 -10.44 21.27
N SER A 136 -35.10 -10.06 20.91
CA SER A 136 -35.40 -8.88 20.09
C SER A 136 -35.03 -7.59 20.83
N GLU A 137 -35.52 -7.44 22.06
CA GLU A 137 -35.22 -6.26 22.90
C GLU A 137 -33.71 -6.08 23.13
N TYR A 138 -32.98 -7.15 23.39
CA TYR A 138 -31.55 -7.13 23.55
C TYR A 138 -30.81 -6.75 22.25
N SER A 139 -31.26 -7.28 21.11
CA SER A 139 -30.74 -6.94 19.79
C SER A 139 -30.98 -5.46 19.45
N GLU A 140 -32.17 -4.93 19.76
CA GLU A 140 -32.52 -3.51 19.53
C GLU A 140 -31.68 -2.56 20.39
N GLN A 141 -31.28 -2.96 21.60
CA GLN A 141 -30.38 -2.16 22.45
C GLN A 141 -28.94 -2.06 21.87
N LEU A 142 -28.51 -3.06 21.12
CA LEU A 142 -27.18 -3.11 20.49
C LEU A 142 -27.11 -2.35 19.16
N LEU A 143 -28.25 -2.15 18.50
CA LEU A 143 -28.33 -1.46 17.23
C LEU A 143 -28.93 -0.06 17.43
N PRO A 144 -28.38 1.00 16.81
CA PRO A 144 -29.06 2.29 16.79
C PRO A 144 -30.46 2.10 16.22
N ALA A 145 -31.44 2.71 16.86
CA ALA A 145 -32.87 2.56 16.57
C ALA A 145 -33.19 2.78 15.07
N GLN A 146 -33.21 1.71 14.31
CA GLN A 146 -33.74 1.66 12.97
C GLN A 146 -34.92 0.69 12.96
N THR A 147 -36.07 1.22 12.58
CA THR A 147 -37.33 0.48 12.52
C THR A 147 -37.25 -0.58 11.42
N TYR A 148 -36.98 -1.81 11.80
CA TYR A 148 -37.01 -2.96 10.87
C TYR A 148 -38.46 -3.37 10.61
N SER A 149 -39.15 -2.68 9.76
CA SER A 149 -40.42 -3.17 9.24
C SER A 149 -40.45 -3.01 7.73
N SER A 150 -40.06 -4.01 7.03
CA SER A 150 -40.65 -4.59 5.83
C SER A 150 -39.65 -5.42 5.01
N ARG A 151 -40.16 -6.16 4.10
CA ARG A 151 -39.47 -7.10 3.23
C ARG A 151 -39.44 -6.51 1.83
N LEU A 152 -38.42 -6.82 1.04
CA LEU A 152 -38.41 -6.49 -0.40
C LEU A 152 -39.58 -7.19 -1.14
N GLY A 153 -40.12 -8.26 -0.56
CA GLY A 153 -41.34 -8.92 -1.02
C GLY A 153 -41.15 -9.90 -2.19
N SER A 154 -40.00 -9.87 -2.87
CA SER A 154 -39.72 -10.72 -4.03
C SER A 154 -38.78 -11.90 -3.72
N CYS A 155 -38.03 -11.85 -2.63
CA CYS A 155 -37.08 -12.89 -2.22
C CYS A 155 -37.72 -13.87 -1.22
N ARG A 156 -37.72 -15.17 -1.53
CA ARG A 156 -38.28 -16.22 -0.63
C ARG A 156 -37.30 -16.64 0.46
N ASN A 157 -35.99 -16.29 0.33
CA ASN A 157 -35.03 -16.54 1.38
C ASN A 157 -35.10 -15.40 2.42
N PRO A 158 -35.57 -15.67 3.66
CA PRO A 158 -35.85 -14.62 4.62
C PRO A 158 -34.61 -13.88 5.13
N VAL A 159 -33.45 -14.56 5.16
CA VAL A 159 -32.20 -13.98 5.62
C VAL A 159 -31.65 -12.99 4.58
N VAL A 160 -31.68 -13.38 3.30
CA VAL A 160 -31.25 -12.52 2.20
C VAL A 160 -32.20 -11.35 2.01
N ASP A 161 -33.53 -11.58 2.16
CA ASP A 161 -34.56 -10.54 2.04
C ASP A 161 -34.36 -9.44 3.08
N ALA A 162 -34.18 -9.82 4.35
CA ALA A 162 -33.90 -8.88 5.44
C ALA A 162 -32.59 -8.10 5.23
N PHE A 163 -31.53 -8.79 4.81
CA PHE A 163 -30.24 -8.16 4.53
C PHE A 163 -30.36 -7.13 3.40
N LEU A 164 -30.92 -7.51 2.27
CA LEU A 164 -31.07 -6.64 1.11
C LEU A 164 -31.97 -5.44 1.40
N TYR A 165 -33.05 -5.65 2.15
CA TYR A 165 -33.91 -4.56 2.58
C TYR A 165 -33.11 -3.50 3.36
N THR A 166 -32.35 -3.91 4.37
CA THR A 166 -31.53 -2.99 5.15
C THR A 166 -30.53 -2.23 4.28
N ARG A 167 -29.80 -2.95 3.41
CA ARG A 167 -28.79 -2.35 2.54
C ARG A 167 -29.37 -1.40 1.49
N THR A 168 -30.57 -1.70 0.97
CA THR A 168 -31.27 -0.79 0.03
C THR A 168 -31.74 0.48 0.69
N GLN A 169 -32.17 0.43 1.94
CA GLN A 169 -32.52 1.61 2.73
C GLN A 169 -31.29 2.47 3.03
N GLU A 170 -30.19 1.87 3.47
CA GLU A 170 -28.92 2.57 3.71
C GLU A 170 -28.42 3.29 2.45
N ALA A 171 -28.49 2.62 1.29
CA ALA A 171 -28.10 3.19 0.01
C ALA A 171 -29.00 4.37 -0.37
N GLY A 172 -30.32 4.27 -0.15
CA GLY A 172 -31.28 5.33 -0.37
C GLY A 172 -30.99 6.57 0.49
N LEU A 173 -30.64 6.38 1.77
CA LEU A 173 -30.23 7.47 2.67
C LEU A 173 -28.94 8.18 2.20
N ARG A 174 -28.08 7.49 1.47
CA ARG A 174 -26.88 8.07 0.82
C ARG A 174 -27.18 8.73 -0.54
N GLY A 175 -28.43 8.76 -0.96
CA GLY A 175 -28.85 9.33 -2.24
C GLY A 175 -28.63 8.42 -3.46
N VAL A 176 -28.34 7.14 -3.25
CA VAL A 176 -28.13 6.15 -4.33
C VAL A 176 -29.22 5.07 -4.24
N PRO A 177 -30.33 5.22 -4.98
CA PRO A 177 -31.40 4.22 -4.97
C PRO A 177 -30.93 2.88 -5.56
N VAL A 178 -31.32 1.76 -4.91
CA VAL A 178 -31.08 0.41 -5.37
C VAL A 178 -32.38 -0.22 -5.86
N ARG A 179 -32.41 -0.62 -7.13
CA ARG A 179 -33.51 -1.40 -7.71
C ARG A 179 -33.17 -2.86 -7.62
N ALA A 180 -33.73 -3.57 -6.64
CA ALA A 180 -33.51 -4.99 -6.40
C ALA A 180 -34.63 -5.84 -6.98
N ASP A 181 -34.29 -6.72 -7.92
CA ASP A 181 -35.16 -7.77 -8.47
C ASP A 181 -34.52 -9.13 -8.15
N VAL A 182 -34.89 -9.69 -6.99
CA VAL A 182 -34.23 -10.85 -6.40
C VAL A 182 -35.25 -11.96 -6.19
N SER A 183 -35.16 -13.02 -7.00
CA SER A 183 -36.00 -14.21 -6.93
C SER A 183 -35.18 -15.43 -6.52
N LEU A 184 -35.14 -15.70 -5.22
CA LEU A 184 -34.42 -16.85 -4.65
C LEU A 184 -35.41 -17.83 -4.01
N PRO A 185 -35.19 -19.15 -4.12
CA PRO A 185 -35.95 -20.14 -3.39
C PRO A 185 -35.61 -20.07 -1.88
N VAL A 186 -36.46 -20.68 -1.05
CA VAL A 186 -36.29 -20.74 0.41
C VAL A 186 -34.99 -21.48 0.78
N GLU A 187 -34.75 -22.60 0.10
CA GLU A 187 -33.57 -23.43 0.32
C GLU A 187 -32.67 -23.37 -0.89
N LEU A 188 -31.40 -23.14 -0.64
CA LEU A 188 -30.31 -23.11 -1.61
C LEU A 188 -29.14 -23.90 -1.08
N PRO A 189 -28.40 -24.63 -1.93
CA PRO A 189 -27.14 -25.28 -1.55
C PRO A 189 -26.04 -24.25 -1.16
N VAL A 190 -26.22 -22.99 -1.52
CA VAL A 190 -25.34 -21.88 -1.13
C VAL A 190 -25.72 -21.40 0.27
N SER A 191 -24.74 -21.32 1.18
CA SER A 191 -25.01 -20.91 2.57
C SER A 191 -25.51 -19.46 2.63
N ASN A 192 -26.40 -19.15 3.57
CA ASN A 192 -26.89 -17.78 3.79
C ASN A 192 -25.75 -16.80 4.09
N THR A 193 -24.72 -17.24 4.82
CA THR A 193 -23.53 -16.43 5.11
C THR A 193 -22.81 -16.05 3.83
N ASP A 194 -22.60 -16.99 2.91
CA ASP A 194 -21.93 -16.73 1.64
C ASP A 194 -22.77 -15.84 0.73
N LEU A 195 -24.10 -15.96 0.77
CA LEU A 195 -25.03 -15.07 0.05
C LEU A 195 -24.91 -13.64 0.58
N ILE A 196 -24.93 -13.45 1.90
CA ILE A 196 -24.74 -12.12 2.52
C ILE A 196 -23.40 -11.52 2.13
N VAL A 197 -22.32 -12.32 2.17
CA VAL A 197 -20.98 -11.86 1.76
C VAL A 197 -20.96 -11.48 0.27
N ALA A 198 -21.62 -12.24 -0.59
CA ALA A 198 -21.69 -11.94 -2.02
C ALA A 198 -22.45 -10.63 -2.30
N PHE A 199 -23.67 -10.52 -1.79
CA PHE A 199 -24.51 -9.32 -1.96
C PHE A 199 -23.88 -8.09 -1.31
N GLY A 200 -23.27 -8.24 -0.13
CA GLY A 200 -22.59 -7.15 0.57
C GLY A 200 -21.44 -6.58 -0.24
N ASN A 201 -20.54 -7.43 -0.72
CA ASN A 201 -19.39 -6.97 -1.53
C ASN A 201 -19.83 -6.34 -2.87
N LEU A 202 -20.88 -6.86 -3.52
CA LEU A 202 -21.40 -6.28 -4.75
C LEU A 202 -21.98 -4.88 -4.50
N LEU A 203 -22.82 -4.74 -3.48
CA LEU A 203 -23.46 -3.46 -3.14
C LEU A 203 -22.45 -2.42 -2.62
N ASP A 204 -21.47 -2.83 -1.80
CA ASP A 204 -20.44 -1.92 -1.31
C ASP A 204 -19.58 -1.37 -2.45
N ASN A 205 -19.16 -2.22 -3.39
CA ASN A 205 -18.41 -1.81 -4.57
C ASN A 205 -19.23 -0.85 -5.46
N ALA A 206 -20.52 -1.15 -5.65
CA ALA A 206 -21.41 -0.32 -6.44
C ALA A 206 -21.65 1.06 -5.79
N LEU A 207 -21.87 1.10 -4.47
CA LEU A 207 -22.04 2.33 -3.71
C LEU A 207 -20.79 3.21 -3.75
N GLU A 208 -19.60 2.61 -3.63
CA GLU A 208 -18.33 3.33 -3.77
C GLU A 208 -18.18 3.91 -5.18
N ALA A 209 -18.49 3.13 -6.22
CA ALA A 209 -18.42 3.57 -7.61
C ALA A 209 -19.41 4.69 -7.94
N CYS A 210 -20.60 4.68 -7.33
CA CYS A 210 -21.63 5.71 -7.49
C CYS A 210 -21.34 7.00 -6.72
N SER A 211 -20.35 7.00 -5.83
CA SER A 211 -20.02 8.16 -4.99
C SER A 211 -19.63 9.37 -5.86
N GLY A 212 -20.40 10.48 -5.73
CA GLY A 212 -20.17 11.71 -6.49
C GLY A 212 -20.73 11.72 -7.91
N ILE A 213 -21.48 10.69 -8.32
CA ILE A 213 -22.22 10.69 -9.60
C ILE A 213 -23.66 11.16 -9.35
N PRO A 214 -24.09 12.28 -9.96
CA PRO A 214 -25.48 12.74 -9.84
C PRO A 214 -26.46 11.69 -10.39
N ASP A 215 -27.59 11.51 -9.70
CA ASP A 215 -28.69 10.61 -10.12
C ASP A 215 -28.23 9.15 -10.35
N ALA A 216 -27.13 8.72 -9.72
CA ALA A 216 -26.68 7.35 -9.80
C ALA A 216 -27.71 6.39 -9.19
N ALA A 217 -27.95 5.27 -9.85
CA ALA A 217 -28.82 4.21 -9.35
C ALA A 217 -28.15 2.85 -9.59
N ILE A 218 -28.30 1.96 -8.62
CA ILE A 218 -27.78 0.59 -8.70
C ILE A 218 -28.93 -0.34 -9.09
N THR A 219 -28.67 -1.27 -10.01
CA THR A 219 -29.60 -2.34 -10.36
C THR A 219 -29.01 -3.68 -9.91
N LEU A 220 -29.75 -4.40 -9.07
CA LEU A 220 -29.36 -5.70 -8.54
C LEU A 220 -30.40 -6.75 -8.98
N ARG A 221 -29.93 -7.79 -9.64
CA ARG A 221 -30.77 -8.92 -10.05
C ARG A 221 -30.18 -10.23 -9.52
N ALA A 222 -31.04 -11.12 -9.04
CA ALA A 222 -30.61 -12.46 -8.67
C ALA A 222 -31.72 -13.47 -9.00
N TYR A 223 -31.33 -14.52 -9.70
CA TYR A 223 -32.28 -15.54 -10.18
C TYR A 223 -31.57 -16.89 -10.41
N MET A 224 -32.39 -17.94 -10.51
CA MET A 224 -31.89 -19.27 -10.85
C MET A 224 -31.90 -19.47 -12.36
N ASP A 225 -30.77 -19.88 -12.94
CA ASP A 225 -30.66 -20.26 -14.36
C ASP A 225 -29.84 -21.56 -14.49
N LYS A 226 -30.46 -22.58 -15.05
CA LYS A 226 -29.83 -23.89 -15.38
C LYS A 226 -29.00 -24.53 -14.25
N GLY A 227 -29.49 -24.45 -13.01
CA GLY A 227 -28.80 -24.97 -11.85
C GLY A 227 -27.74 -24.04 -11.26
N TYR A 228 -27.67 -22.83 -11.74
CA TYR A 228 -26.81 -21.78 -11.17
C TYR A 228 -27.66 -20.66 -10.56
N LEU A 229 -27.23 -20.17 -9.42
CA LEU A 229 -27.65 -18.87 -8.91
C LEU A 229 -26.83 -17.81 -9.64
N VAL A 230 -27.49 -16.95 -10.38
CA VAL A 230 -26.88 -15.81 -11.07
C VAL A 230 -27.22 -14.55 -10.30
N ILE A 231 -26.19 -13.82 -9.84
CA ILE A 231 -26.31 -12.52 -9.21
C ILE A 231 -25.65 -11.51 -10.13
N GLN A 232 -26.42 -10.53 -10.58
CA GLN A 232 -25.95 -9.47 -11.46
C GLN A 232 -26.17 -8.11 -10.79
N GLU A 233 -25.12 -7.33 -10.72
CA GLU A 233 -25.16 -5.95 -10.26
C GLU A 233 -24.72 -5.03 -11.40
N SER A 234 -25.38 -3.88 -11.55
CA SER A 234 -25.02 -2.88 -12.55
C SER A 234 -25.14 -1.48 -11.95
N ASN A 235 -24.10 -0.67 -12.16
CA ASN A 235 -24.02 0.70 -11.69
C ASN A 235 -23.39 1.63 -12.73
N PRO A 236 -23.71 2.93 -12.74
CA PRO A 236 -23.01 3.90 -13.56
C PRO A 236 -21.56 4.09 -13.10
N VAL A 237 -20.68 4.39 -14.05
CA VAL A 237 -19.28 4.76 -13.77
C VAL A 237 -18.97 6.13 -14.36
N CYS A 238 -18.16 6.92 -13.68
CA CYS A 238 -17.75 8.22 -14.19
C CYS A 238 -16.84 8.05 -15.41
N ALA A 239 -17.22 8.62 -16.56
CA ALA A 239 -16.52 8.55 -17.85
C ALA A 239 -15.15 9.28 -17.89
N ARG A 240 -14.39 9.29 -16.79
CA ARG A 240 -13.04 9.88 -16.73
C ARG A 240 -11.92 8.91 -17.09
N GLN A 241 -12.11 8.04 -18.09
CA GLN A 241 -10.97 7.39 -18.75
C GLN A 241 -10.77 8.03 -20.12
N PRO A 242 -9.53 8.47 -20.47
CA PRO A 242 -9.24 9.03 -21.78
C PRO A 242 -9.59 7.99 -22.85
N GLN A 243 -10.51 8.36 -23.74
CA GLN A 243 -10.88 7.59 -24.91
C GLN A 243 -9.60 7.18 -25.68
N GLY A 244 -9.39 5.90 -25.90
CA GLY A 244 -8.38 5.40 -26.81
C GLY A 244 -7.34 4.40 -26.24
N LYS A 245 -7.35 4.07 -24.97
CA LYS A 245 -6.52 2.96 -24.45
C LYS A 245 -7.40 1.76 -24.13
N LYS A 246 -7.06 0.59 -24.75
CA LYS A 246 -7.65 -0.71 -24.37
C LYS A 246 -7.70 -0.82 -22.86
N PRO A 247 -8.77 -1.36 -22.24
CA PRO A 247 -8.89 -1.48 -20.80
C PRO A 247 -7.61 -2.14 -20.26
N ARG A 248 -6.86 -1.38 -19.48
CA ARG A 248 -5.64 -1.88 -18.83
C ARG A 248 -6.09 -3.03 -17.95
N ARG A 249 -5.66 -4.24 -18.26
CA ARG A 249 -5.82 -5.38 -17.34
C ARG A 249 -5.16 -4.95 -16.02
N ILE A 250 -5.98 -4.56 -15.06
CA ILE A 250 -5.51 -4.29 -13.69
C ILE A 250 -4.98 -5.65 -13.19
N PRO A 251 -3.70 -5.75 -12.79
CA PRO A 251 -3.16 -6.98 -12.23
C PRO A 251 -4.02 -7.44 -11.06
N GLU A 252 -4.18 -8.75 -10.90
CA GLU A 252 -5.01 -9.33 -9.81
C GLU A 252 -4.63 -8.83 -8.40
N LEU A 253 -3.38 -8.42 -8.21
CA LEU A 253 -2.88 -7.86 -6.95
C LEU A 253 -3.40 -6.44 -6.63
N GLU A 254 -3.81 -5.66 -7.63
CA GLU A 254 -4.33 -4.29 -7.45
C GLU A 254 -5.85 -4.26 -7.25
N ARG A 255 -6.54 -5.41 -7.34
CA ARG A 255 -7.97 -5.51 -7.15
C ARG A 255 -8.30 -5.57 -5.66
N GLY A 256 -9.26 -4.75 -5.23
CA GLY A 256 -9.67 -4.64 -3.82
C GLY A 256 -10.08 -5.98 -3.18
N VAL A 257 -10.18 -5.98 -1.85
CA VAL A 257 -10.51 -7.18 -1.06
C VAL A 257 -11.82 -7.82 -1.53
N GLY A 258 -12.84 -7.01 -1.86
CA GLY A 258 -14.15 -7.50 -2.32
C GLY A 258 -14.08 -8.34 -3.60
N PHE A 259 -13.22 -7.96 -4.57
CA PHE A 259 -13.03 -8.72 -5.80
C PHE A 259 -12.46 -10.13 -5.54
N ARG A 260 -11.50 -10.23 -4.63
CA ARG A 260 -10.91 -11.52 -4.23
C ARG A 260 -11.91 -12.40 -3.51
N VAL A 261 -12.75 -11.81 -2.67
CA VAL A 261 -13.82 -12.54 -1.96
C VAL A 261 -14.83 -13.11 -2.97
N LEU A 262 -15.31 -12.34 -3.92
CA LEU A 262 -16.25 -12.78 -4.95
C LEU A 262 -15.65 -13.86 -5.86
N SER A 263 -14.39 -13.73 -6.24
CA SER A 263 -13.68 -14.76 -7.01
C SER A 263 -13.52 -16.07 -6.22
N SER A 264 -13.23 -15.97 -4.91
CA SER A 264 -13.14 -17.14 -4.02
C SER A 264 -14.49 -17.84 -3.85
N LEU A 265 -15.58 -17.07 -3.71
CA LEU A 265 -16.94 -17.63 -3.66
C LEU A 265 -17.31 -18.35 -4.96
N ALA A 266 -17.01 -17.74 -6.11
CA ALA A 266 -17.21 -18.39 -7.40
C ALA A 266 -16.49 -19.73 -7.48
N ALA A 267 -15.22 -19.78 -7.07
CA ALA A 267 -14.43 -21.02 -7.05
C ALA A 267 -14.99 -22.04 -6.06
N LYS A 268 -15.45 -21.62 -4.87
CA LYS A 268 -16.05 -22.49 -3.85
C LYS A 268 -17.30 -23.23 -4.34
N TYR A 269 -18.09 -22.60 -5.21
CA TYR A 269 -19.36 -23.12 -5.71
C TYR A 269 -19.31 -23.48 -7.21
N ASP A 270 -18.17 -23.87 -7.75
CA ASP A 270 -17.97 -24.26 -9.16
C ASP A 270 -18.64 -23.32 -10.15
N GLY A 271 -18.58 -22.02 -9.85
CA GLY A 271 -19.22 -20.98 -10.60
C GLY A 271 -18.25 -20.09 -11.38
N SER A 272 -18.70 -18.89 -11.71
CA SER A 272 -17.87 -17.92 -12.42
C SER A 272 -18.10 -16.50 -11.90
N PHE A 273 -17.08 -15.68 -11.99
CA PHE A 273 -17.12 -14.26 -11.68
C PHE A 273 -16.64 -13.46 -12.88
N ARG A 274 -17.49 -12.58 -13.42
CA ARG A 274 -17.22 -11.78 -14.61
C ARG A 274 -17.62 -10.34 -14.36
N HIS A 275 -16.96 -9.41 -15.04
CA HIS A 275 -17.32 -8.02 -15.05
C HIS A 275 -17.10 -7.43 -16.44
N THR A 276 -17.97 -6.48 -16.82
CA THR A 276 -17.90 -5.74 -18.08
C THR A 276 -18.13 -4.27 -17.79
N CYS A 277 -17.61 -3.41 -18.64
CA CYS A 277 -17.87 -1.97 -18.61
C CYS A 277 -18.20 -1.53 -20.02
N GLU A 278 -19.47 -1.22 -20.26
CA GLU A 278 -20.00 -0.83 -21.55
C GLU A 278 -20.99 0.35 -21.38
N ASN A 279 -20.91 1.33 -22.27
CA ASN A 279 -21.81 2.49 -22.27
C ASN A 279 -21.92 3.19 -20.91
N ASP A 280 -20.77 3.47 -20.25
CA ASP A 280 -20.69 4.09 -18.93
C ASP A 280 -21.42 3.32 -17.81
N THR A 281 -21.67 2.04 -18.03
CA THR A 281 -22.28 1.13 -17.06
C THR A 281 -21.29 0.00 -16.75
N TYR A 282 -20.97 -0.17 -15.49
CA TYR A 282 -20.21 -1.29 -14.99
C TYR A 282 -21.19 -2.39 -14.56
N THR A 283 -20.97 -3.58 -15.04
CA THR A 283 -21.80 -4.75 -14.72
C THR A 283 -20.94 -5.88 -14.20
N VAL A 284 -21.32 -6.39 -13.04
CA VAL A 284 -20.71 -7.56 -12.41
C VAL A 284 -21.71 -8.72 -12.46
N THR A 285 -21.23 -9.88 -12.82
CA THR A 285 -22.01 -11.11 -12.81
C THR A 285 -21.27 -12.18 -12.04
N LEU A 286 -21.87 -12.65 -10.94
CA LEU A 286 -21.43 -13.77 -10.14
C LEU A 286 -22.41 -14.92 -10.37
N SER A 287 -21.92 -16.08 -10.79
CA SER A 287 -22.71 -17.31 -10.87
C SER A 287 -22.15 -18.35 -9.89
N LEU A 288 -23.03 -18.98 -9.14
CA LEU A 288 -22.71 -20.00 -8.15
C LEU A 288 -23.53 -21.25 -8.48
N ARG A 289 -22.91 -22.41 -8.50
CA ARG A 289 -23.64 -23.65 -8.73
C ARG A 289 -24.58 -23.93 -7.56
N ALA A 290 -25.84 -24.11 -7.85
CA ALA A 290 -26.93 -24.29 -6.86
C ALA A 290 -27.90 -25.42 -7.21
N GLY A 291 -27.49 -26.33 -8.09
CA GLY A 291 -28.26 -27.50 -8.49
C GLY A 291 -27.38 -28.58 -9.10
#